data_b6f806c4c819a1016447fffb4701f2be
#
_entry.id   b6f806c4c819a1016447fffb4701f2be
#
_cell.length_a   1.000
_cell.length_b   1.000
_cell.length_c   1.000
_cell.angle_alpha   90.00
_cell.angle_beta   90.00
_cell.angle_gamma   90.00
#
_symmetry.space_group_name_H-M   'P 1'
#
loop_
_entity.id
_entity.type
_entity.pdbx_description
1 polymer ?
#
loop_
_entity_poly.entity_id
_entity_poly.type
_entity_poly.pdbx_seq_one_letter_code
_entity_poly.pdbx_strand_id
1 'polypeptide(L)'
;MNDLKVGISAIKIYVPPYRVDLERWCEWSEKSWEKINHVVGSGFRILGPNQSIYTMAANAVLGLIEACNIDPSEIGFLALGTESSTDNSAGPVIIKGMVNDELKNRQLNPIANNCEVPEFKQACLSGVYAMKNAVRFLKTDSPKSKAIIVCSDNVLYSIGTSGEPTQGAGAVAVLIEANPRIAEVHTNISGSASDYRLIDFRKPIQYRSKNIGERSDFDLDLPIFNSKYSSTCYIDQTINALTDMSQKRGLNTAQYLREVPVIFMHRPFHKMPITAFTIIYLHALSMGNRDDLDELSRYAIIAEVVFDDLLQELRKRPDISEYPLTDRINHEPLPLTHVDA
;
A
#
# COMPACT_ATOMS: atom_id res chain seq x y z
N MET A 1 -0.97 25.89 22.40
CA MET A 1 -0.71 25.94 20.95
C MET A 1 -1.98 25.41 20.27
N ASN A 2 -2.62 26.22 19.41
CA ASN A 2 -3.73 25.69 18.60
C ASN A 2 -3.17 24.52 17.80
N ASP A 3 -3.75 23.34 17.95
CA ASP A 3 -3.32 22.14 17.22
C ASP A 3 -3.63 22.35 15.73
N LEU A 4 -2.59 22.65 14.95
CA LEU A 4 -2.72 22.91 13.52
C LEU A 4 -3.33 21.69 12.83
N LYS A 5 -4.51 21.85 12.27
CA LYS A 5 -5.16 20.80 11.47
C LYS A 5 -4.42 20.66 10.16
N VAL A 6 -3.92 19.48 9.89
CA VAL A 6 -3.19 19.15 8.65
C VAL A 6 -3.76 17.86 8.06
N GLY A 7 -3.90 17.84 6.76
CA GLY A 7 -4.43 16.64 6.10
C GLY A 7 -4.60 16.79 4.59
N ILE A 8 -5.48 15.99 4.03
CA ILE A 8 -5.71 15.83 2.60
C ILE A 8 -6.65 16.91 2.07
N SER A 9 -6.22 17.64 1.05
CA SER A 9 -7.04 18.66 0.38
C SER A 9 -7.41 18.34 -1.05
N ALA A 10 -6.60 17.57 -1.76
CA ALA A 10 -6.88 17.17 -3.13
C ALA A 10 -6.14 15.88 -3.50
N ILE A 11 -6.68 15.19 -4.50
CA ILE A 11 -6.10 13.96 -5.05
C ILE A 11 -6.15 14.06 -6.58
N LYS A 12 -5.06 13.69 -7.24
CA LYS A 12 -4.99 13.60 -8.70
C LYS A 12 -4.41 12.26 -9.11
N ILE A 13 -5.07 11.61 -10.05
CA ILE A 13 -4.67 10.29 -10.55
C ILE A 13 -4.13 10.44 -11.97
N TYR A 14 -3.05 9.72 -12.27
CA TYR A 14 -2.58 9.48 -13.62
C TYR A 14 -2.70 7.98 -13.94
N VAL A 15 -3.34 7.67 -15.05
CA VAL A 15 -3.56 6.30 -15.52
C VAL A 15 -2.91 6.16 -16.90
N PRO A 16 -1.96 5.23 -17.10
CA PRO A 16 -1.35 5.00 -18.41
C PRO A 16 -2.39 4.61 -19.45
N PRO A 17 -2.16 4.96 -20.75
CA PRO A 17 -3.17 4.74 -21.80
C PRO A 17 -3.37 3.27 -22.16
N TYR A 18 -2.32 2.44 -22.08
CA TYR A 18 -2.40 1.04 -22.47
C TYR A 18 -3.07 0.19 -21.39
N ARG A 19 -3.90 -0.75 -21.85
CA ARG A 19 -4.63 -1.69 -20.96
C ARG A 19 -4.52 -3.10 -21.50
N VAL A 20 -4.22 -4.02 -20.61
CA VAL A 20 -4.37 -5.46 -20.87
C VAL A 20 -5.79 -5.86 -20.51
N ASP A 21 -6.47 -6.51 -21.44
CA ASP A 21 -7.79 -7.10 -21.22
C ASP A 21 -7.62 -8.50 -20.64
N LEU A 22 -8.19 -8.73 -19.44
CA LEU A 22 -8.01 -10.00 -18.75
C LEU A 22 -8.85 -11.15 -19.32
N GLU A 23 -9.91 -10.87 -20.07
CA GLU A 23 -10.65 -11.93 -20.75
C GLU A 23 -9.79 -12.55 -21.85
N ARG A 24 -9.17 -11.71 -22.71
CA ARG A 24 -8.21 -12.16 -23.73
C ARG A 24 -6.95 -12.79 -23.12
N TRP A 25 -6.47 -12.25 -22.01
CA TRP A 25 -5.36 -12.84 -21.28
C TRP A 25 -5.68 -14.25 -20.78
N CYS A 26 -6.91 -14.50 -20.29
CA CYS A 26 -7.38 -15.81 -19.88
C CYS A 26 -7.41 -16.80 -21.05
N GLU A 27 -7.82 -16.36 -22.25
CA GLU A 27 -7.78 -17.18 -23.45
C GLU A 27 -6.35 -17.63 -23.77
N TRP A 28 -5.37 -16.70 -23.71
CA TRP A 28 -3.96 -17.03 -24.01
C TRP A 28 -3.28 -17.87 -22.93
N SER A 29 -3.67 -17.69 -21.69
CA SER A 29 -3.05 -18.35 -20.53
C SER A 29 -3.80 -19.61 -20.08
N GLU A 30 -4.88 -20.00 -20.78
CA GLU A 30 -5.75 -21.14 -20.46
C GLU A 30 -6.31 -21.09 -19.03
N LYS A 31 -6.65 -19.88 -18.57
CA LYS A 31 -7.23 -19.64 -17.24
C LYS A 31 -8.74 -19.38 -17.32
N SER A 32 -9.45 -19.67 -16.23
CA SER A 32 -10.88 -19.39 -16.14
C SER A 32 -11.14 -17.89 -16.03
N TRP A 33 -11.78 -17.32 -17.05
CA TRP A 33 -12.20 -15.92 -17.05
C TRP A 33 -13.16 -15.59 -15.90
N GLU A 34 -14.16 -16.44 -15.67
CA GLU A 34 -15.12 -16.26 -14.58
C GLU A 34 -14.43 -16.10 -13.23
N LYS A 35 -13.43 -16.98 -12.94
CA LYS A 35 -12.66 -16.93 -11.70
C LYS A 35 -11.80 -15.64 -11.61
N ILE A 36 -11.10 -15.29 -12.67
CA ILE A 36 -10.23 -14.10 -12.71
C ILE A 36 -11.05 -12.83 -12.58
N ASN A 37 -12.13 -12.67 -13.35
CA ASN A 37 -13.00 -11.52 -13.29
C ASN A 37 -13.62 -11.33 -11.89
N HIS A 38 -14.01 -12.43 -11.25
CA HIS A 38 -14.60 -12.40 -9.91
C HIS A 38 -13.60 -12.01 -8.80
N VAL A 39 -12.33 -12.40 -8.95
CA VAL A 39 -11.29 -12.19 -7.92
C VAL A 39 -10.50 -10.90 -8.16
N VAL A 40 -10.15 -10.62 -9.41
CA VAL A 40 -9.24 -9.52 -9.78
C VAL A 40 -10.00 -8.37 -10.47
N GLY A 41 -10.81 -8.67 -11.47
CA GLY A 41 -11.50 -7.71 -12.32
C GLY A 41 -11.22 -7.92 -13.80
N SER A 42 -11.45 -6.88 -14.62
CA SER A 42 -11.50 -7.00 -16.09
C SER A 42 -10.22 -6.56 -16.81
N GLY A 43 -9.21 -6.09 -16.13
CA GLY A 43 -7.96 -5.68 -16.78
C GLY A 43 -7.06 -4.83 -15.90
N PHE A 44 -5.84 -4.64 -16.37
CA PHE A 44 -4.85 -3.79 -15.70
C PHE A 44 -4.17 -2.85 -16.70
N ARG A 45 -3.55 -1.78 -16.19
CA ARG A 45 -2.82 -0.80 -16.99
C ARG A 45 -1.34 -1.13 -17.03
N ILE A 46 -0.72 -0.80 -18.16
CA ILE A 46 0.72 -0.97 -18.37
C ILE A 46 1.34 0.33 -18.91
N LEU A 47 2.63 0.48 -18.70
CA LEU A 47 3.40 1.61 -19.23
C LEU A 47 3.42 1.60 -20.76
N GLY A 48 3.40 2.80 -21.35
CA GLY A 48 3.78 2.98 -22.74
C GLY A 48 5.30 2.94 -22.93
N PRO A 49 5.76 2.82 -24.20
CA PRO A 49 7.19 2.67 -24.52
C PRO A 49 8.09 3.79 -23.98
N ASN A 50 7.56 5.00 -23.82
CA ASN A 50 8.29 6.18 -23.35
C ASN A 50 7.86 6.61 -21.96
N GLN A 51 7.26 5.71 -21.18
CA GLN A 51 6.80 5.99 -19.83
C GLN A 51 7.63 5.24 -18.79
N SER A 52 7.73 5.85 -17.64
CA SER A 52 8.32 5.28 -16.43
C SER A 52 7.49 5.66 -15.21
N ILE A 53 7.79 5.11 -14.05
CA ILE A 53 7.17 5.52 -12.79
C ILE A 53 7.36 7.03 -12.54
N TYR A 54 8.48 7.59 -12.97
CA TYR A 54 8.80 9.02 -12.79
C TYR A 54 7.95 9.91 -13.71
N THR A 55 7.76 9.53 -14.97
CA THR A 55 6.90 10.28 -15.89
C THR A 55 5.43 10.22 -15.48
N MET A 56 4.95 9.08 -14.98
CA MET A 56 3.60 8.99 -14.41
C MET A 56 3.44 9.89 -13.18
N ALA A 57 4.41 9.85 -12.28
CA ALA A 57 4.42 10.69 -11.08
C ALA A 57 4.44 12.18 -11.42
N ALA A 58 5.32 12.60 -12.33
CA ALA A 58 5.40 13.98 -12.80
C ALA A 58 4.08 14.48 -13.39
N ASN A 59 3.41 13.67 -14.22
CA ASN A 59 2.10 13.99 -14.78
C ASN A 59 1.02 14.11 -13.69
N ALA A 60 1.02 13.23 -12.68
CA ALA A 60 0.08 13.32 -11.57
C ALA A 60 0.30 14.60 -10.74
N VAL A 61 1.57 14.96 -10.47
CA VAL A 61 1.94 16.18 -9.72
C VAL A 61 1.56 17.42 -10.51
N LEU A 62 1.91 17.51 -11.80
CA LEU A 62 1.52 18.64 -12.66
C LEU A 62 0.01 18.79 -12.73
N GLY A 63 -0.71 17.69 -12.95
CA GLY A 63 -2.17 17.73 -12.98
C GLY A 63 -2.79 18.14 -11.63
N LEU A 64 -2.12 17.86 -10.49
CA LEU A 64 -2.57 18.34 -9.18
C LEU A 64 -2.32 19.83 -9.00
N ILE A 65 -1.14 20.33 -9.39
CA ILE A 65 -0.77 21.75 -9.38
C ILE A 65 -1.79 22.56 -10.19
N GLU A 66 -2.10 22.13 -11.39
CA GLU A 66 -3.09 22.77 -12.27
C GLU A 66 -4.50 22.75 -11.68
N ALA A 67 -4.98 21.56 -11.30
CA ALA A 67 -6.35 21.39 -10.83
C ALA A 67 -6.65 22.18 -9.54
N CYS A 68 -5.63 22.44 -8.72
CA CYS A 68 -5.74 23.15 -7.45
C CYS A 68 -5.22 24.59 -7.52
N ASN A 69 -4.73 25.03 -8.68
CA ASN A 69 -4.09 26.34 -8.87
C ASN A 69 -3.01 26.64 -7.79
N ILE A 70 -2.13 25.66 -7.57
CA ILE A 70 -1.05 25.75 -6.57
C ILE A 70 0.07 26.60 -7.15
N ASP A 71 0.56 27.60 -6.40
CA ASP A 71 1.86 28.20 -6.71
C ASP A 71 2.96 27.17 -6.38
N PRO A 72 3.74 26.72 -7.37
CA PRO A 72 4.76 25.70 -7.15
C PRO A 72 5.84 26.14 -6.14
N SER A 73 6.06 27.44 -5.97
CA SER A 73 7.01 27.99 -4.99
C SER A 73 6.59 27.75 -3.52
N GLU A 74 5.31 27.47 -3.27
CA GLU A 74 4.78 27.14 -1.94
C GLU A 74 5.00 25.67 -1.56
N ILE A 75 5.44 24.82 -2.51
CA ILE A 75 5.67 23.40 -2.26
C ILE A 75 7.00 23.23 -1.53
N GLY A 76 6.93 22.95 -0.23
CA GLY A 76 8.10 22.71 0.63
C GLY A 76 8.47 21.25 0.81
N PHE A 77 7.59 20.32 0.37
CA PHE A 77 7.81 18.89 0.53
C PHE A 77 7.20 18.12 -0.65
N LEU A 78 8.01 17.34 -1.36
CA LEU A 78 7.60 16.48 -2.47
C LEU A 78 8.14 15.07 -2.25
N ALA A 79 7.30 14.15 -1.80
CA ALA A 79 7.71 12.78 -1.52
C ALA A 79 7.24 11.79 -2.57
N LEU A 80 8.08 10.81 -2.88
CA LEU A 80 7.69 9.63 -3.67
C LEU A 80 7.50 8.44 -2.74
N GLY A 81 6.35 7.76 -2.89
CA GLY A 81 6.09 6.42 -2.35
C GLY A 81 6.08 5.40 -3.49
N THR A 82 6.94 4.41 -3.46
CA THR A 82 7.07 3.42 -4.53
C THR A 82 7.64 2.10 -4.05
N GLU A 83 7.33 1.02 -4.77
CA GLU A 83 8.03 -0.27 -4.64
C GLU A 83 8.78 -0.65 -5.91
N SER A 84 8.61 0.12 -6.99
CA SER A 84 9.09 -0.22 -8.35
C SER A 84 10.31 0.59 -8.79
N SER A 85 10.78 1.57 -8.00
CA SER A 85 11.98 2.31 -8.36
C SER A 85 13.24 1.47 -8.17
N THR A 86 14.17 1.58 -9.10
CA THR A 86 15.45 0.86 -9.10
C THR A 86 16.65 1.77 -8.83
N ASP A 87 16.39 3.06 -8.58
CA ASP A 87 17.43 4.04 -8.26
C ASP A 87 17.76 4.06 -6.75
N ASN A 88 18.77 4.83 -6.38
CA ASN A 88 19.20 5.03 -5.00
C ASN A 88 18.42 6.15 -4.29
N SER A 89 17.07 6.10 -4.36
CA SER A 89 16.20 7.12 -3.78
C SER A 89 16.31 8.50 -4.44
N ALA A 90 16.68 8.53 -5.72
CA ALA A 90 16.74 9.75 -6.54
C ALA A 90 15.38 10.08 -7.19
N GLY A 91 14.39 9.21 -7.08
CA GLY A 91 13.09 9.33 -7.73
C GLY A 91 12.41 10.69 -7.52
N PRO A 92 12.29 11.20 -6.29
CA PRO A 92 11.63 12.49 -6.07
C PRO A 92 12.37 13.67 -6.70
N VAL A 93 13.72 13.64 -6.75
CA VAL A 93 14.52 14.66 -7.40
C VAL A 93 14.32 14.62 -8.91
N ILE A 94 14.26 13.42 -9.49
CA ILE A 94 13.95 13.22 -10.91
C ILE A 94 12.56 13.78 -11.25
N ILE A 95 11.56 13.46 -10.44
CA ILE A 95 10.18 13.96 -10.59
C ILE A 95 10.16 15.49 -10.49
N LYS A 96 10.81 16.08 -9.48
CA LYS A 96 10.91 17.54 -9.32
C LYS A 96 11.55 18.19 -10.54
N GLY A 97 12.62 17.60 -11.09
CA GLY A 97 13.27 18.05 -12.32
C GLY A 97 12.31 18.07 -13.52
N MET A 98 11.63 16.96 -13.77
CA MET A 98 10.64 16.85 -14.85
C MET A 98 9.49 17.86 -14.71
N VAL A 99 8.99 18.04 -13.47
CA VAL A 99 7.92 19.01 -13.17
C VAL A 99 8.43 20.44 -13.41
N ASN A 100 9.64 20.78 -12.94
CA ASN A 100 10.21 22.10 -13.12
C ASN A 100 10.49 22.44 -14.59
N ASP A 101 10.94 21.49 -15.38
CA ASP A 101 11.14 21.69 -16.83
C ASP A 101 9.82 22.01 -17.53
N GLU A 102 8.74 21.32 -17.19
CA GLU A 102 7.43 21.59 -17.77
C GLU A 102 6.85 22.92 -17.25
N LEU A 103 7.00 23.25 -15.96
CA LEU A 103 6.58 24.54 -15.39
C LEU A 103 7.30 25.69 -16.09
N LYS A 104 8.60 25.55 -16.38
CA LYS A 104 9.38 26.53 -17.14
C LYS A 104 8.85 26.70 -18.57
N ASN A 105 8.51 25.60 -19.25
CA ASN A 105 7.90 25.66 -20.58
C ASN A 105 6.58 26.44 -20.58
N ARG A 106 5.84 26.38 -19.48
CA ARG A 106 4.58 27.11 -19.26
C ARG A 106 4.77 28.51 -18.67
N GLN A 107 6.00 28.96 -18.48
CA GLN A 107 6.35 30.25 -17.87
C GLN A 107 5.81 30.41 -16.43
N LEU A 108 5.74 29.31 -15.70
CA LEU A 108 5.35 29.26 -14.27
C LEU A 108 6.59 29.18 -13.37
N ASN A 109 6.41 29.53 -12.10
CA ASN A 109 7.45 29.38 -11.08
C ASN A 109 7.84 27.92 -10.91
N PRO A 110 9.12 27.59 -10.72
CA PRO A 110 9.54 26.24 -10.37
C PRO A 110 9.21 25.93 -8.90
N ILE A 111 9.17 24.65 -8.56
CA ILE A 111 9.22 24.20 -7.17
C ILE A 111 10.51 24.69 -6.54
N ALA A 112 10.42 25.27 -5.34
CA ALA A 112 11.54 25.92 -4.66
C ALA A 112 12.73 24.96 -4.44
N ASN A 113 13.96 25.51 -4.45
CA ASN A 113 15.17 24.70 -4.28
C ASN A 113 15.27 24.05 -2.89
N ASN A 114 14.72 24.69 -1.86
CA ASN A 114 14.67 24.18 -0.49
C ASN A 114 13.50 23.21 -0.24
N CYS A 115 12.77 22.81 -1.27
CA CYS A 115 11.77 21.75 -1.15
C CYS A 115 12.45 20.41 -0.78
N GLU A 116 12.03 19.81 0.31
CA GLU A 116 12.47 18.46 0.70
C GLU A 116 11.91 17.40 -0.24
N VAL A 117 12.75 16.43 -0.61
CA VAL A 117 12.43 15.42 -1.64
C VAL A 117 12.74 13.99 -1.17
N PRO A 118 12.08 13.46 -0.12
CA PRO A 118 12.30 12.12 0.38
C PRO A 118 11.61 11.06 -0.47
N GLU A 119 12.19 9.85 -0.49
CA GLU A 119 11.60 8.64 -1.07
C GLU A 119 11.31 7.60 0.01
N PHE A 120 10.14 6.96 -0.07
CA PHE A 120 9.70 5.91 0.83
C PHE A 120 9.53 4.61 0.06
N LYS A 121 10.20 3.54 0.52
CA LYS A 121 10.21 2.19 -0.08
C LYS A 121 9.72 1.15 0.91
N GLN A 122 8.47 1.28 1.34
CA GLN A 122 7.79 0.30 2.21
C GLN A 122 6.65 -0.41 1.48
N ALA A 123 6.90 -0.82 0.24
CA ALA A 123 5.91 -1.44 -0.62
C ALA A 123 4.57 -0.67 -0.61
N CYS A 124 3.44 -1.32 -0.44
CA CYS A 124 2.12 -0.71 -0.44
C CYS A 124 1.89 0.33 0.67
N LEU A 125 2.73 0.40 1.71
CA LEU A 125 2.67 1.40 2.77
C LEU A 125 3.49 2.67 2.50
N SER A 126 4.24 2.72 1.41
CA SER A 126 5.12 3.86 1.07
C SER A 126 4.39 5.19 1.10
N GLY A 127 3.21 5.27 0.48
CA GLY A 127 2.38 6.48 0.47
C GLY A 127 1.85 6.87 1.85
N VAL A 128 1.54 5.90 2.70
CA VAL A 128 1.09 6.16 4.09
C VAL A 128 2.22 6.75 4.92
N TYR A 129 3.44 6.21 4.80
CA TYR A 129 4.61 6.78 5.48
C TYR A 129 4.98 8.16 4.93
N ALA A 130 4.90 8.36 3.61
CA ALA A 130 5.08 9.68 2.99
C ALA A 130 4.07 10.69 3.56
N MET A 131 2.79 10.33 3.65
CA MET A 131 1.73 11.16 4.22
C MET A 131 1.97 11.49 5.69
N LYS A 132 2.35 10.50 6.51
CA LYS A 132 2.68 10.74 7.93
C LYS A 132 3.84 11.73 8.08
N ASN A 133 4.85 11.65 7.22
CA ASN A 133 5.99 12.56 7.25
C ASN A 133 5.62 13.95 6.72
N ALA A 134 4.83 14.07 5.66
CA ALA A 134 4.31 15.34 5.17
C ALA A 134 3.50 16.09 6.25
N VAL A 135 2.63 15.36 6.99
CA VAL A 135 1.89 15.95 8.12
C VAL A 135 2.81 16.44 9.23
N ARG A 136 3.86 15.67 9.57
CA ARG A 136 4.86 16.10 10.58
C ARG A 136 5.60 17.33 10.11
N PHE A 137 6.11 17.34 8.87
CA PHE A 137 6.79 18.49 8.27
C PHE A 137 5.94 19.76 8.37
N LEU A 138 4.66 19.68 8.00
CA LEU A 138 3.76 20.84 8.05
C LEU A 138 3.38 21.24 9.48
N LYS A 139 3.41 20.33 10.46
CA LYS A 139 3.13 20.65 11.86
C LYS A 139 4.34 21.26 12.59
N THR A 140 5.56 20.95 12.14
CA THR A 140 6.80 21.35 12.84
C THR A 140 7.67 22.31 12.05
N ASP A 141 8.05 21.95 10.83
CA ASP A 141 9.15 22.60 10.12
C ASP A 141 8.67 23.76 9.24
N SER A 142 7.56 23.61 8.54
CA SER A 142 7.05 24.63 7.62
C SER A 142 5.52 24.69 7.54
N PRO A 143 4.85 25.25 8.56
CA PRO A 143 3.38 25.28 8.66
C PRO A 143 2.64 26.03 7.54
N LYS A 144 3.33 26.89 6.81
CA LYS A 144 2.78 27.68 5.71
C LYS A 144 2.98 27.07 4.33
N SER A 145 3.81 26.06 4.24
CA SER A 145 4.09 25.35 2.98
C SER A 145 2.95 24.39 2.61
N LYS A 146 3.00 23.91 1.38
CA LYS A 146 2.23 22.80 0.90
C LYS A 146 3.14 21.55 0.77
N ALA A 147 2.58 20.38 0.98
CA ALA A 147 3.28 19.14 0.73
C ALA A 147 2.53 18.33 -0.35
N ILE A 148 3.27 17.76 -1.27
CA ILE A 148 2.73 16.80 -2.24
C ILE A 148 3.37 15.46 -1.99
N ILE A 149 2.57 14.43 -1.83
CA ILE A 149 3.03 13.06 -1.88
C ILE A 149 2.55 12.45 -3.20
N VAL A 150 3.41 11.71 -3.88
CA VAL A 150 3.02 10.98 -5.07
C VAL A 150 3.39 9.51 -4.90
N CYS A 151 2.42 8.62 -5.13
CA CYS A 151 2.66 7.19 -5.24
C CYS A 151 2.68 6.84 -6.72
N SER A 152 3.70 6.12 -7.17
CA SER A 152 3.82 5.74 -8.58
C SER A 152 4.53 4.40 -8.71
N ASP A 153 3.85 3.45 -9.34
CA ASP A 153 4.35 2.09 -9.49
C ASP A 153 4.06 1.51 -10.87
N ASN A 154 4.94 0.60 -11.27
CA ASN A 154 4.76 -0.35 -12.37
C ASN A 154 5.04 -1.74 -11.83
N VAL A 155 4.02 -2.36 -11.26
CA VAL A 155 4.15 -3.66 -10.60
C VAL A 155 4.07 -4.76 -11.65
N LEU A 156 5.09 -5.62 -11.68
CA LEU A 156 5.18 -6.78 -12.56
C LEU A 156 5.33 -8.06 -11.74
N TYR A 157 4.74 -9.14 -12.22
CA TYR A 157 4.87 -10.48 -11.67
C TYR A 157 5.37 -11.45 -12.74
N SER A 158 5.89 -12.59 -12.32
CA SER A 158 6.29 -13.65 -13.25
C SER A 158 5.10 -14.15 -14.04
N ILE A 159 5.32 -14.36 -15.34
CA ILE A 159 4.31 -14.89 -16.28
C ILE A 159 3.82 -16.26 -15.80
N GLY A 160 2.52 -16.50 -15.87
CA GLY A 160 1.86 -17.73 -15.47
C GLY A 160 1.60 -17.90 -13.99
N THR A 161 2.08 -16.97 -13.13
CA THR A 161 1.80 -16.98 -11.68
C THR A 161 0.40 -16.44 -11.37
N SER A 162 -0.10 -16.74 -10.16
CA SER A 162 -1.36 -16.17 -9.67
C SER A 162 -1.31 -14.65 -9.44
N GLY A 163 -0.12 -14.09 -9.36
CA GLY A 163 0.09 -12.64 -9.23
C GLY A 163 -0.06 -11.88 -10.54
N GLU A 164 0.23 -12.50 -11.70
CA GLU A 164 0.26 -11.82 -12.99
C GLU A 164 -1.02 -11.03 -13.33
N PRO A 165 -2.24 -11.55 -13.12
CA PRO A 165 -3.45 -10.76 -13.39
C PRO A 165 -3.66 -9.56 -12.46
N THR A 166 -2.92 -9.48 -11.34
CA THR A 166 -3.02 -8.39 -10.35
C THR A 166 -2.00 -7.29 -10.58
N GLN A 167 -1.11 -7.43 -11.58
CA GLN A 167 -0.12 -6.40 -11.92
C GLN A 167 -0.76 -5.13 -12.47
N GLY A 168 0.02 -4.05 -12.54
CA GLY A 168 -0.50 -2.79 -13.06
C GLY A 168 0.45 -1.62 -12.93
N ALA A 169 0.08 -0.50 -13.56
CA ALA A 169 0.80 0.75 -13.52
C ALA A 169 -0.13 1.93 -13.28
N GLY A 170 0.34 2.92 -12.53
CA GLY A 170 -0.40 4.15 -12.24
C GLY A 170 0.33 5.06 -11.28
N ALA A 171 -0.16 6.31 -11.18
CA ALA A 171 0.32 7.26 -10.19
C ALA A 171 -0.84 8.02 -9.53
N VAL A 172 -0.67 8.35 -8.26
CA VAL A 172 -1.60 9.16 -7.46
C VAL A 172 -0.83 10.24 -6.73
N ALA A 173 -1.14 11.51 -7.00
CA ALA A 173 -0.61 12.65 -6.26
C ALA A 173 -1.66 13.16 -5.27
N VAL A 174 -1.24 13.48 -4.04
CA VAL A 174 -2.09 13.95 -2.94
C VAL A 174 -1.52 15.25 -2.39
N LEU A 175 -2.37 16.27 -2.29
CA LEU A 175 -2.05 17.54 -1.63
C LEU A 175 -2.31 17.43 -0.14
N ILE A 176 -1.29 17.68 0.65
CA ILE A 176 -1.35 17.81 2.11
C ILE A 176 -1.08 19.26 2.48
N GLU A 177 -1.98 19.86 3.24
CA GLU A 177 -1.84 21.25 3.68
C GLU A 177 -2.54 21.51 5.02
N ALA A 178 -2.29 22.68 5.57
CA ALA A 178 -3.02 23.19 6.74
C ALA A 178 -4.47 23.52 6.38
N ASN A 179 -5.39 23.28 7.32
CA ASN A 179 -6.84 23.42 7.13
C ASN A 179 -7.37 22.62 5.93
N PRO A 180 -7.24 21.29 5.96
CA PRO A 180 -7.51 20.42 4.84
C PRO A 180 -8.97 20.44 4.42
N ARG A 181 -9.22 20.26 3.11
CA ARG A 181 -10.58 20.33 2.52
C ARG A 181 -11.30 18.98 2.50
N ILE A 182 -10.57 17.85 2.53
CA ILE A 182 -11.13 16.51 2.43
C ILE A 182 -11.12 15.80 3.78
N ALA A 183 -9.95 15.69 4.41
CA ALA A 183 -9.81 14.97 5.66
C ALA A 183 -8.59 15.43 6.46
N GLU A 184 -8.76 15.59 7.77
CA GLU A 184 -7.67 15.78 8.71
C GLU A 184 -6.97 14.43 8.97
N VAL A 185 -5.63 14.44 9.09
CA VAL A 185 -4.83 13.24 9.37
C VAL A 185 -4.30 13.28 10.80
N HIS A 186 -4.78 12.39 11.64
CA HIS A 186 -4.40 12.27 13.04
C HIS A 186 -3.25 11.29 13.24
N THR A 187 -2.00 11.75 13.11
CA THR A 187 -0.82 10.87 13.23
C THR A 187 -0.52 10.40 14.65
N ASN A 188 -0.91 11.18 15.66
CA ASN A 188 -0.68 10.90 17.08
C ASN A 188 -1.50 9.72 17.63
N ILE A 189 -2.64 9.44 17.02
CA ILE A 189 -3.55 8.36 17.38
C ILE A 189 -3.62 7.26 16.33
N SER A 190 -2.73 7.28 15.34
CA SER A 190 -2.65 6.21 14.34
C SER A 190 -1.98 4.97 14.90
N GLY A 191 -2.53 3.80 14.61
CA GLY A 191 -1.91 2.53 14.94
C GLY A 191 -0.82 2.13 13.94
N SER A 192 0.12 1.33 14.42
CA SER A 192 1.20 0.77 13.61
C SER A 192 1.52 -0.65 14.06
N ALA A 193 1.88 -1.49 13.10
CA ALA A 193 2.38 -2.83 13.38
C ALA A 193 3.51 -3.15 12.40
N SER A 194 4.50 -3.89 12.87
CA SER A 194 5.57 -4.42 12.06
C SER A 194 6.00 -5.77 12.60
N ASP A 195 6.29 -6.70 11.70
CA ASP A 195 6.71 -8.03 12.08
C ASP A 195 7.69 -8.57 11.04
N TYR A 196 8.67 -9.33 11.49
CA TYR A 196 9.61 -10.00 10.61
C TYR A 196 9.04 -11.34 10.19
N ARG A 197 8.80 -11.50 8.88
CA ARG A 197 8.29 -12.74 8.28
C ARG A 197 9.21 -13.23 7.19
N LEU A 198 9.64 -14.47 7.29
CA LEU A 198 10.71 -15.04 6.47
C LEU A 198 10.33 -15.28 5.00
N ILE A 199 9.04 -15.39 4.66
CA ILE A 199 8.62 -16.21 3.53
C ILE A 199 8.13 -15.37 2.34
N ASP A 200 7.68 -14.13 2.53
CA ASP A 200 6.92 -13.42 1.51
C ASP A 200 7.47 -12.03 1.18
N PHE A 201 7.21 -11.57 -0.06
CA PHE A 201 7.55 -10.22 -0.55
C PHE A 201 9.00 -9.79 -0.36
N ARG A 202 9.95 -10.69 -0.48
CA ARG A 202 11.36 -10.32 -0.46
C ARG A 202 11.74 -9.60 -1.75
N LYS A 203 12.33 -8.42 -1.62
CA LYS A 203 12.96 -7.65 -2.68
C LYS A 203 14.28 -7.04 -2.14
N PRO A 204 15.30 -6.99 -2.97
CA PRO A 204 15.51 -7.67 -4.25
C PRO A 204 15.76 -9.16 -4.04
N ILE A 205 15.22 -9.99 -4.89
CA ILE A 205 15.57 -11.41 -4.97
C ILE A 205 16.07 -11.67 -6.37
N GLN A 206 17.33 -12.05 -6.48
CA GLN A 206 17.88 -12.56 -7.73
C GLN A 206 17.29 -13.93 -7.99
N TYR A 207 16.31 -14.00 -8.87
CA TYR A 207 15.69 -15.24 -9.28
C TYR A 207 16.31 -15.69 -10.59
N ARG A 208 17.23 -16.66 -10.53
CA ARG A 208 17.66 -17.38 -11.74
C ARG A 208 16.59 -18.36 -12.15
N SER A 209 15.82 -18.02 -13.17
CA SER A 209 14.90 -18.98 -13.77
C SER A 209 15.67 -20.14 -14.39
N LYS A 210 15.53 -21.32 -13.84
CA LYS A 210 16.10 -22.56 -14.42
C LYS A 210 15.48 -22.94 -15.77
N ASN A 211 14.38 -22.27 -16.16
CA ASN A 211 13.59 -22.60 -17.35
C ASN A 211 13.82 -21.67 -18.56
N ILE A 212 14.59 -20.62 -18.39
CA ILE A 212 14.99 -19.76 -19.50
C ILE A 212 16.44 -20.15 -19.82
N GLY A 213 16.63 -20.81 -20.97
CA GLY A 213 17.89 -21.43 -21.36
C GLY A 213 19.13 -20.55 -21.12
N GLU A 214 20.31 -21.14 -21.17
CA GLU A 214 21.63 -20.68 -20.70
C GLU A 214 22.09 -19.23 -21.07
N ARG A 215 21.18 -18.37 -21.52
CA ARG A 215 21.44 -17.00 -21.97
C ARG A 215 20.69 -15.87 -21.23
N SER A 216 20.02 -16.12 -20.14
CA SER A 216 19.40 -15.02 -19.39
C SER A 216 20.31 -14.54 -18.27
N ASP A 217 21.22 -13.63 -18.59
CA ASP A 217 21.95 -12.81 -17.62
C ASP A 217 21.04 -11.76 -16.93
N PHE A 218 19.74 -11.89 -17.05
CA PHE A 218 18.78 -10.99 -16.43
C PHE A 218 18.23 -11.61 -15.16
N ASP A 219 18.77 -11.16 -14.05
CA ASP A 219 18.17 -11.37 -12.73
C ASP A 219 16.90 -10.51 -12.65
N LEU A 220 15.73 -11.15 -12.76
CA LEU A 220 14.45 -10.46 -12.59
C LEU A 220 14.16 -10.32 -11.09
N ASP A 221 14.16 -9.09 -10.61
CA ASP A 221 13.79 -8.75 -9.25
C ASP A 221 12.26 -8.73 -9.08
N LEU A 222 11.67 -9.92 -9.10
CA LEU A 222 10.21 -10.09 -8.99
C LEU A 222 9.83 -10.53 -7.56
N PRO A 223 8.69 -10.03 -7.02
CA PRO A 223 8.23 -10.43 -5.71
C PRO A 223 7.81 -11.90 -5.69
N ILE A 224 8.18 -12.60 -4.62
CA ILE A 224 7.62 -13.92 -4.33
C ILE A 224 6.25 -13.69 -3.70
N PHE A 225 5.24 -14.39 -4.21
CA PHE A 225 3.88 -14.32 -3.72
C PHE A 225 3.38 -15.69 -3.26
N ASN A 226 2.95 -15.75 -1.99
CA ASN A 226 2.23 -16.89 -1.43
C ASN A 226 0.85 -16.41 -0.96
N SER A 227 -0.20 -16.75 -1.70
CA SER A 227 -1.54 -16.19 -1.51
C SER A 227 -2.11 -16.41 -0.11
N LYS A 228 -1.93 -17.59 0.47
CA LYS A 228 -2.45 -17.94 1.80
C LYS A 228 -1.71 -17.16 2.89
N TYR A 229 -0.39 -17.15 2.82
CA TYR A 229 0.47 -16.46 3.75
C TYR A 229 0.26 -14.93 3.70
N SER A 230 0.23 -14.35 2.51
CA SER A 230 0.01 -12.92 2.31
C SER A 230 -1.34 -12.46 2.86
N SER A 231 -2.39 -13.25 2.65
CA SER A 231 -3.73 -12.96 3.18
C SER A 231 -3.76 -12.98 4.71
N THR A 232 -3.13 -13.97 5.33
CA THR A 232 -3.03 -14.05 6.79
C THR A 232 -2.20 -12.91 7.37
N CYS A 233 -1.05 -12.60 6.75
CA CYS A 233 -0.22 -11.47 7.15
C CYS A 233 -0.99 -10.15 7.12
N TYR A 234 -1.77 -9.90 6.06
CA TYR A 234 -2.60 -8.72 5.93
C TYR A 234 -3.58 -8.57 7.10
N ILE A 235 -4.28 -9.67 7.45
CA ILE A 235 -5.27 -9.67 8.53
C ILE A 235 -4.60 -9.45 9.88
N ASP A 236 -3.56 -10.22 10.19
CA ASP A 236 -2.85 -10.15 11.47
C ASP A 236 -2.24 -8.78 11.73
N GLN A 237 -1.56 -8.20 10.73
CA GLN A 237 -0.95 -6.90 10.91
C GLN A 237 -1.99 -5.78 11.00
N THR A 238 -3.14 -5.93 10.34
CA THR A 238 -4.26 -4.98 10.50
C THR A 238 -4.85 -5.08 11.90
N ILE A 239 -5.03 -6.27 12.45
CA ILE A 239 -5.49 -6.47 13.84
C ILE A 239 -4.49 -5.84 14.81
N ASN A 240 -3.18 -6.07 14.63
CA ASN A 240 -2.15 -5.49 15.48
C ASN A 240 -2.15 -3.96 15.44
N ALA A 241 -2.26 -3.37 14.24
CA ALA A 241 -2.33 -1.92 14.09
C ALA A 241 -3.60 -1.33 14.70
N LEU A 242 -4.75 -1.99 14.57
CA LEU A 242 -6.00 -1.58 15.22
C LEU A 242 -5.90 -1.69 16.74
N THR A 243 -5.25 -2.71 17.26
CA THR A 243 -5.01 -2.88 18.70
C THR A 243 -4.15 -1.73 19.23
N ASP A 244 -3.03 -1.40 18.56
CA ASP A 244 -2.19 -0.25 18.93
C ASP A 244 -2.97 1.07 18.89
N MET A 245 -3.79 1.30 17.83
CA MET A 245 -4.64 2.47 17.73
C MET A 245 -5.66 2.54 18.86
N SER A 246 -6.34 1.44 19.15
CA SER A 246 -7.38 1.37 20.20
C SER A 246 -6.80 1.64 21.59
N GLN A 247 -5.61 1.10 21.88
CA GLN A 247 -4.89 1.39 23.11
C GLN A 247 -4.55 2.87 23.25
N LYS A 248 -4.02 3.50 22.19
CA LYS A 248 -3.70 4.94 22.17
C LYS A 248 -4.92 5.83 22.38
N ARG A 249 -6.08 5.38 21.93
CA ARG A 249 -7.34 6.12 22.01
C ARG A 249 -8.19 5.76 23.21
N GLY A 250 -7.88 4.68 23.92
CA GLY A 250 -8.72 4.15 25.00
C GLY A 250 -10.10 3.69 24.51
N LEU A 251 -10.17 3.08 23.30
CA LEU A 251 -11.43 2.68 22.67
C LEU A 251 -11.60 1.16 22.62
N ASN A 252 -12.86 0.71 22.69
CA ASN A 252 -13.23 -0.64 22.27
C ASN A 252 -13.18 -0.74 20.75
N THR A 253 -12.40 -1.69 20.21
CA THR A 253 -12.19 -1.84 18.76
C THR A 253 -13.49 -2.20 18.03
N ALA A 254 -14.33 -3.10 18.61
CA ALA A 254 -15.59 -3.50 17.98
C ALA A 254 -16.56 -2.31 17.91
N GLN A 255 -16.69 -1.55 18.98
CA GLN A 255 -17.50 -0.34 18.99
C GLN A 255 -16.99 0.69 17.95
N TYR A 256 -15.69 0.93 17.90
CA TYR A 256 -15.11 1.83 16.91
C TYR A 256 -15.44 1.40 15.48
N LEU A 257 -15.30 0.11 15.15
CA LEU A 257 -15.60 -0.41 13.81
C LEU A 257 -17.08 -0.33 13.44
N ARG A 258 -17.99 -0.38 14.42
CA ARG A 258 -19.44 -0.15 14.20
C ARG A 258 -19.78 1.32 13.94
N GLU A 259 -19.10 2.23 14.60
CA GLU A 259 -19.43 3.65 14.61
C GLU A 259 -18.72 4.45 13.50
N VAL A 260 -17.59 3.97 13.00
CA VAL A 260 -16.85 4.68 11.95
C VAL A 260 -17.65 4.71 10.65
N PRO A 261 -17.90 5.90 10.07
CA PRO A 261 -18.81 6.02 8.93
C PRO A 261 -18.26 5.46 7.63
N VAL A 262 -16.94 5.44 7.46
CA VAL A 262 -16.27 4.97 6.24
C VAL A 262 -14.92 4.36 6.59
N ILE A 263 -14.60 3.23 5.94
CA ILE A 263 -13.33 2.55 6.07
C ILE A 263 -12.70 2.43 4.68
N PHE A 264 -11.48 2.92 4.52
CA PHE A 264 -10.66 2.72 3.33
C PHE A 264 -9.63 1.64 3.62
N MET A 265 -9.59 0.59 2.81
CA MET A 265 -8.68 -0.52 2.98
C MET A 265 -7.82 -0.70 1.73
N HIS A 266 -6.57 -1.11 1.93
CA HIS A 266 -5.72 -1.58 0.86
C HIS A 266 -6.36 -2.79 0.16
N ARG A 267 -6.37 -2.78 -1.19
CA ARG A 267 -7.04 -3.80 -2.00
C ARG A 267 -6.07 -4.49 -2.96
N PRO A 268 -5.33 -5.49 -2.49
CA PRO A 268 -4.46 -6.29 -3.38
C PRO A 268 -5.24 -7.00 -4.49
N PHE A 269 -6.43 -7.51 -4.16
CA PHE A 269 -7.41 -8.06 -5.10
C PHE A 269 -8.85 -7.84 -4.58
N HIS A 270 -9.83 -8.05 -5.45
CA HIS A 270 -11.21 -7.55 -5.23
C HIS A 270 -11.83 -7.98 -3.89
N LYS A 271 -11.69 -9.25 -3.51
CA LYS A 271 -12.32 -9.79 -2.29
C LYS A 271 -11.54 -9.57 -1.01
N MET A 272 -10.25 -9.25 -1.09
CA MET A 272 -9.38 -9.19 0.08
C MET A 272 -9.89 -8.26 1.19
N PRO A 273 -10.29 -7.01 0.93
CA PRO A 273 -10.77 -6.12 1.98
C PRO A 273 -12.02 -6.64 2.69
N ILE A 274 -12.94 -7.24 1.94
CA ILE A 274 -14.21 -7.76 2.51
C ILE A 274 -13.92 -8.92 3.44
N THR A 275 -13.15 -9.92 2.97
CA THR A 275 -12.76 -11.09 3.77
C THR A 275 -11.98 -10.66 5.02
N ALA A 276 -11.00 -9.77 4.83
CA ALA A 276 -10.19 -9.27 5.92
C ALA A 276 -11.03 -8.50 6.96
N PHE A 277 -11.90 -7.60 6.52
CA PHE A 277 -12.75 -6.83 7.42
C PHE A 277 -13.67 -7.74 8.24
N THR A 278 -14.26 -8.77 7.61
CA THR A 278 -15.10 -9.75 8.32
C THR A 278 -14.31 -10.41 9.46
N ILE A 279 -13.12 -10.93 9.20
CA ILE A 279 -12.29 -11.60 10.22
C ILE A 279 -11.85 -10.61 11.31
N ILE A 280 -11.43 -9.41 10.92
CA ILE A 280 -11.01 -8.34 11.85
C ILE A 280 -12.16 -7.95 12.77
N TYR A 281 -13.37 -7.81 12.24
CA TYR A 281 -14.55 -7.45 13.03
C TYR A 281 -14.93 -8.57 14.01
N LEU A 282 -15.01 -9.82 13.54
CA LEU A 282 -15.28 -10.97 14.40
C LEU A 282 -14.21 -11.13 15.50
N HIS A 283 -12.93 -10.92 15.16
CA HIS A 283 -11.86 -10.90 16.16
C HIS A 283 -12.06 -9.77 17.17
N ALA A 284 -12.42 -8.57 16.73
CA ALA A 284 -12.68 -7.45 17.63
C ALA A 284 -13.84 -7.76 18.60
N LEU A 285 -14.92 -8.41 18.11
CA LEU A 285 -16.02 -8.89 18.98
C LEU A 285 -15.54 -9.93 19.99
N SER A 286 -14.68 -10.88 19.57
CA SER A 286 -14.16 -11.94 20.45
C SER A 286 -13.30 -11.41 21.61
N MET A 287 -12.73 -10.22 21.44
CA MET A 287 -11.88 -9.53 22.44
C MET A 287 -12.63 -8.41 23.16
N GLY A 288 -13.90 -8.20 22.84
CA GLY A 288 -14.73 -7.11 23.34
C GLY A 288 -15.40 -7.38 24.68
N ASN A 289 -16.40 -6.58 25.00
CA ASN A 289 -17.22 -6.68 26.21
C ASN A 289 -18.34 -7.73 26.05
N ARG A 290 -19.28 -7.78 27.02
CA ARG A 290 -20.39 -8.73 27.01
C ARG A 290 -21.32 -8.54 25.80
N ASP A 291 -21.64 -7.29 25.45
CA ASP A 291 -22.52 -6.99 24.32
C ASP A 291 -21.86 -7.42 22.99
N ASP A 292 -20.54 -7.28 22.89
CA ASP A 292 -19.76 -7.74 21.76
C ASP A 292 -19.77 -9.27 21.63
N LEU A 293 -19.64 -9.99 22.75
CA LEU A 293 -19.74 -11.46 22.79
C LEU A 293 -21.16 -11.94 22.48
N ASP A 294 -22.19 -11.23 22.94
CA ASP A 294 -23.59 -11.53 22.62
C ASP A 294 -23.87 -11.31 21.12
N GLU A 295 -23.24 -10.32 20.49
CA GLU A 295 -23.29 -10.14 19.04
C GLU A 295 -22.57 -11.29 18.30
N LEU A 296 -21.38 -11.68 18.75
CA LEU A 296 -20.62 -12.80 18.18
C LEU A 296 -21.42 -14.12 18.28
N SER A 297 -22.11 -14.36 19.38
CA SER A 297 -22.94 -15.56 19.56
C SER A 297 -24.07 -15.65 18.54
N ARG A 298 -24.67 -14.52 18.13
CA ARG A 298 -25.67 -14.47 17.06
C ARG A 298 -25.07 -14.85 15.71
N TYR A 299 -23.84 -14.44 15.41
CA TYR A 299 -23.14 -14.86 14.19
C TYR A 299 -22.80 -16.36 14.22
N ALA A 300 -22.43 -16.92 15.38
CA ALA A 300 -22.21 -18.34 15.52
C ALA A 300 -23.49 -19.16 15.19
N ILE A 301 -24.65 -18.71 15.69
CA ILE A 301 -25.93 -19.35 15.39
C ILE A 301 -26.24 -19.27 13.89
N ILE A 302 -26.08 -18.12 13.25
CA ILE A 302 -26.33 -17.94 11.80
C ILE A 302 -25.40 -18.83 10.95
N ALA A 303 -24.16 -18.99 11.39
CA ALA A 303 -23.16 -19.83 10.70
C ALA A 303 -23.25 -21.31 11.05
N GLU A 304 -24.17 -21.71 11.94
CA GLU A 304 -24.34 -23.07 12.44
C GLU A 304 -23.03 -23.67 13.05
N VAL A 305 -22.26 -22.83 13.76
CA VAL A 305 -21.04 -23.24 14.44
C VAL A 305 -21.18 -23.12 15.97
N VAL A 306 -20.40 -23.93 16.71
CA VAL A 306 -20.38 -23.86 18.16
C VAL A 306 -19.67 -22.56 18.60
N PHE A 307 -20.30 -21.79 19.48
CA PHE A 307 -19.80 -20.49 19.91
C PHE A 307 -18.40 -20.58 20.56
N ASP A 308 -18.19 -21.54 21.44
CA ASP A 308 -16.90 -21.70 22.12
C ASP A 308 -15.77 -22.07 21.14
N ASP A 309 -16.06 -22.87 20.13
CA ASP A 309 -15.09 -23.23 19.08
C ASP A 309 -14.75 -21.99 18.23
N LEU A 310 -15.76 -21.22 17.82
CA LEU A 310 -15.56 -19.98 17.10
C LEU A 310 -14.74 -18.96 17.92
N LEU A 311 -15.07 -18.81 19.19
CA LEU A 311 -14.38 -17.91 20.10
C LEU A 311 -12.90 -18.29 20.28
N GLN A 312 -12.64 -19.58 20.43
CA GLN A 312 -11.27 -20.11 20.55
C GLN A 312 -10.49 -19.88 19.25
N GLU A 313 -11.08 -20.16 18.10
CA GLU A 313 -10.44 -19.98 16.79
C GLU A 313 -10.11 -18.52 16.50
N LEU A 314 -11.04 -17.60 16.80
CA LEU A 314 -10.81 -16.17 16.60
C LEU A 314 -9.72 -15.58 17.49
N ARG A 315 -9.56 -16.12 18.70
CA ARG A 315 -8.53 -15.70 19.66
C ARG A 315 -7.18 -16.36 19.41
N LYS A 316 -7.20 -17.53 18.77
CA LYS A 316 -5.98 -18.24 18.38
C LYS A 316 -5.36 -17.53 17.18
N ARG A 317 -4.16 -16.99 17.34
CA ARG A 317 -3.40 -16.48 16.21
C ARG A 317 -2.77 -17.64 15.47
N PRO A 318 -2.85 -17.68 14.12
CA PRO A 318 -2.19 -18.71 13.34
C PRO A 318 -0.68 -18.64 13.60
N ASP A 319 -0.09 -19.77 13.94
CA ASP A 319 1.36 -19.91 13.96
C ASP A 319 1.87 -19.96 12.52
N ILE A 320 2.77 -19.05 12.19
CA ILE A 320 3.39 -18.98 10.86
C ILE A 320 4.15 -20.27 10.53
N SER A 321 4.62 -21.01 11.53
CA SER A 321 5.29 -22.28 11.33
C SER A 321 4.38 -23.38 10.77
N GLU A 322 3.06 -23.24 10.91
CA GLU A 322 2.07 -24.21 10.39
C GLU A 322 1.83 -24.07 8.87
N TYR A 323 2.29 -23.01 8.24
CA TYR A 323 2.17 -22.88 6.79
C TYR A 323 3.20 -23.77 6.10
N PRO A 324 2.78 -24.63 5.17
CA PRO A 324 3.70 -25.53 4.49
C PRO A 324 4.74 -24.72 3.73
N LEU A 325 5.97 -24.95 4.10
CA LEU A 325 7.17 -24.30 3.59
C LEU A 325 7.60 -24.91 2.23
N THR A 326 6.64 -25.23 1.37
CA THR A 326 6.92 -25.79 0.04
C THR A 326 7.82 -24.90 -0.81
N ASP A 327 7.92 -23.62 -0.45
CA ASP A 327 8.80 -22.66 -1.13
C ASP A 327 10.04 -22.27 -0.30
N ARG A 328 10.38 -23.03 0.74
CA ARG A 328 11.60 -22.84 1.54
C ARG A 328 12.89 -22.95 0.74
N ILE A 329 12.83 -23.53 -0.43
CA ILE A 329 13.98 -24.17 -1.08
C ILE A 329 15.09 -23.18 -1.47
N ASN A 330 14.85 -21.89 -1.53
CA ASN A 330 15.86 -20.96 -2.05
C ASN A 330 16.08 -19.69 -1.20
N HIS A 331 15.51 -19.62 -0.01
CA HIS A 331 15.55 -18.38 0.76
C HIS A 331 15.74 -18.60 2.26
N GLU A 332 16.65 -19.52 2.62
CA GLU A 332 17.15 -19.48 3.99
C GLU A 332 17.75 -18.09 4.23
N PRO A 333 17.34 -17.40 5.31
CA PRO A 333 18.08 -16.22 5.71
C PRO A 333 19.53 -16.64 5.87
N LEU A 334 20.44 -15.87 5.29
CA LEU A 334 21.84 -16.02 5.65
C LEU A 334 21.89 -16.03 7.17
N PRO A 335 22.41 -17.10 7.79
CA PRO A 335 22.54 -17.11 9.23
C PRO A 335 23.29 -15.83 9.62
N LEU A 336 22.83 -15.16 10.66
CA LEU A 336 23.57 -14.03 11.27
C LEU A 336 24.86 -14.60 11.90
N THR A 337 25.76 -15.08 11.06
CA THR A 337 26.97 -15.78 11.50
C THR A 337 28.03 -14.84 12.03
N HIS A 338 27.83 -13.54 12.00
CA HIS A 338 28.81 -12.57 12.48
C HIS A 338 28.15 -11.31 13.04
N VAL A 339 27.41 -11.47 14.15
CA VAL A 339 27.29 -10.38 15.11
C VAL A 339 28.21 -10.75 16.28
N ASP A 340 29.49 -10.82 16.00
CA ASP A 340 30.51 -10.82 17.03
C ASP A 340 31.04 -9.40 17.17
N ALA A 341 30.71 -8.84 18.37
CA ALA A 341 31.25 -7.67 19.05
C ALA A 341 31.11 -6.32 18.36
#